data_9246580e0fa57b510472b147c41516f7
#
_entry.id   9246580e0fa57b510472b147c41516f7
#
_cell.length_a   1.000
_cell.length_b   1.000
_cell.length_c   1.000
_cell.angle_alpha   90.00
_cell.angle_beta   90.00
_cell.angle_gamma   90.00
#
_symmetry.space_group_name_H-M   'P 1'
#
loop_
_entity.id
_entity.type
_entity.pdbx_description
1 polymer ?
#
loop_
_entity_poly.entity_id
_entity_poly.type
_entity_poly.pdbx_seq_one_letter_code
_entity_poly.pdbx_strand_id
1 'polypeptide(L)'
;VGDIVECLQTSPEQVSIQKIEPRRSLLYRSDELRTKPLASNINQVAVVFATRPSYNPYFIWKAMLAAEAADIHILMIRNKTDFIEDEPTVRPFINQLKELGAEVVEVSATMDPEGTVKTLEPLFRGKVTLLIGQSGMGKSTILNLLVKDAGQRTQECSVALNLGKQTTTAARWFNYEGGAIVDSPGFQEFGLSHLTLNDIMRGMPEIRDRVEYCRFTNCRHLNEPGCAVKTAVDKGSLQMPT
;
A
#
# COMPACT_ATOMS: atom_id res chain seq x y z
N VAL A 1 -3.18 -8.76 -11.15
CA VAL A 1 -4.07 -7.78 -11.81
C VAL A 1 -3.23 -6.62 -12.33
N GLY A 2 -3.69 -5.95 -13.42
CA GLY A 2 -2.99 -4.80 -14.02
C GLY A 2 -2.03 -5.15 -15.16
N ASP A 3 -1.84 -6.41 -15.50
CA ASP A 3 -1.05 -6.78 -16.67
C ASP A 3 -1.73 -6.31 -17.97
N ILE A 4 -0.93 -5.76 -18.88
CA ILE A 4 -1.34 -5.46 -20.25
C ILE A 4 -1.05 -6.70 -21.08
N VAL A 5 -2.03 -7.16 -21.81
CA VAL A 5 -1.92 -8.42 -22.55
C VAL A 5 -2.37 -8.25 -24.01
N GLU A 6 -1.69 -8.94 -24.91
CA GLU A 6 -2.16 -9.14 -26.28
C GLU A 6 -3.07 -10.37 -26.29
N CYS A 7 -4.27 -10.19 -26.83
CA CYS A 7 -5.26 -11.25 -26.93
C CYS A 7 -5.63 -11.55 -28.36
N LEU A 8 -5.80 -12.84 -28.68
CA LEU A 8 -6.43 -13.31 -29.91
C LEU A 8 -7.88 -13.70 -29.61
N GLN A 9 -8.82 -13.12 -30.30
CA GLN A 9 -10.22 -13.53 -30.22
C GLN A 9 -10.39 -14.90 -30.87
N THR A 10 -10.79 -15.90 -30.10
CA THR A 10 -10.98 -17.27 -30.57
C THR A 10 -12.44 -17.59 -30.88
N SER A 11 -13.36 -16.85 -30.25
CA SER A 11 -14.81 -16.88 -30.53
C SER A 11 -15.45 -15.55 -30.13
N PRO A 12 -16.76 -15.30 -30.39
CA PRO A 12 -17.44 -14.07 -29.98
C PRO A 12 -17.34 -13.77 -28.47
N GLU A 13 -17.19 -14.80 -27.65
CA GLU A 13 -17.19 -14.68 -26.17
C GLU A 13 -15.86 -15.13 -25.52
N GLN A 14 -14.84 -15.50 -26.32
CA GLN A 14 -13.59 -16.04 -25.81
C GLN A 14 -12.37 -15.37 -26.45
N VAL A 15 -11.40 -15.08 -25.59
CA VAL A 15 -10.08 -14.59 -25.99
C VAL A 15 -8.98 -15.48 -25.42
N SER A 16 -7.92 -15.68 -26.18
CA SER A 16 -6.70 -16.34 -25.72
C SER A 16 -5.60 -15.31 -25.52
N ILE A 17 -5.00 -15.28 -24.33
CA ILE A 17 -3.85 -14.42 -24.05
C ILE A 17 -2.64 -14.99 -24.79
N GLN A 18 -2.06 -14.20 -25.70
CA GLN A 18 -0.91 -14.58 -26.49
C GLN A 18 0.39 -14.10 -25.86
N LYS A 19 0.37 -12.92 -25.24
CA LYS A 19 1.55 -12.30 -24.68
C LYS A 19 1.18 -11.39 -23.50
N ILE A 20 2.07 -11.31 -22.53
CA ILE A 20 2.01 -10.30 -21.46
C ILE A 20 3.08 -9.25 -21.79
N GLU A 21 2.68 -7.98 -21.88
CA GLU A 21 3.59 -6.87 -22.13
C GLU A 21 4.53 -6.62 -20.95
N PRO A 22 5.71 -6.01 -21.18
CA PRO A 22 6.63 -5.64 -20.10
C PRO A 22 5.93 -4.78 -19.04
N ARG A 23 6.07 -5.19 -17.80
CA ARG A 23 5.51 -4.46 -16.65
C ARG A 23 6.35 -3.24 -16.34
N ARG A 24 5.72 -2.09 -16.08
CA ARG A 24 6.37 -0.85 -15.62
C ARG A 24 6.67 -0.90 -14.13
N SER A 25 5.79 -1.53 -13.37
CA SER A 25 5.92 -1.75 -11.93
C SER A 25 5.29 -3.09 -11.55
N LEU A 26 5.74 -3.66 -10.45
CA LEU A 26 5.19 -4.89 -9.91
C LEU A 26 5.34 -4.89 -8.39
N LEU A 27 4.22 -4.87 -7.68
CA LEU A 27 4.20 -4.99 -6.24
C LEU A 27 3.95 -6.43 -5.82
N TYR A 28 4.80 -6.92 -4.95
CA TYR A 28 4.68 -8.25 -4.37
C TYR A 28 4.14 -8.20 -2.94
N ARG A 29 3.50 -9.28 -2.55
CA ARG A 29 3.21 -9.62 -1.17
C ARG A 29 3.85 -10.96 -0.86
N SER A 30 4.61 -11.02 0.21
CA SER A 30 5.12 -12.29 0.72
C SER A 30 4.33 -12.71 1.96
N ASP A 31 4.12 -13.99 2.12
CA ASP A 31 3.84 -14.65 3.39
C ASP A 31 5.05 -15.54 3.73
N GLU A 32 4.99 -16.26 4.84
CA GLU A 32 6.11 -17.10 5.29
C GLU A 32 6.54 -18.17 4.28
N LEU A 33 5.66 -18.54 3.38
CA LEU A 33 5.85 -19.68 2.47
C LEU A 33 5.91 -19.27 0.99
N ARG A 34 5.33 -18.11 0.62
CA ARG A 34 5.15 -17.76 -0.80
C ARG A 34 5.24 -16.26 -1.04
N THR A 35 5.89 -15.89 -2.13
CA THR A 35 5.80 -14.55 -2.71
C THR A 35 4.77 -14.57 -3.84
N LYS A 36 3.79 -13.65 -3.77
CA LYS A 36 2.73 -13.53 -4.77
C LYS A 36 2.72 -12.12 -5.35
N PRO A 37 2.61 -11.98 -6.69
CA PRO A 37 2.34 -10.67 -7.28
C PRO A 37 0.97 -10.18 -6.85
N LEU A 38 0.90 -8.94 -6.39
CA LEU A 38 -0.31 -8.31 -5.89
C LEU A 38 -0.98 -7.47 -7.00
N ALA A 39 -0.21 -6.56 -7.59
CA ALA A 39 -0.64 -5.75 -8.73
C ALA A 39 0.56 -5.34 -9.59
N SER A 40 0.33 -5.17 -10.88
CA SER A 40 1.30 -4.69 -11.87
C SER A 40 0.83 -3.40 -12.52
N ASN A 41 1.77 -2.63 -13.08
CA ASN A 41 1.51 -1.38 -13.79
C ASN A 41 0.76 -0.34 -12.94
N ILE A 42 0.91 -0.41 -11.60
CA ILE A 42 0.42 0.59 -10.66
C ILE A 42 1.48 1.67 -10.49
N ASN A 43 1.05 2.91 -10.28
CA ASN A 43 1.94 4.04 -9.98
C ASN A 43 1.67 4.65 -8.60
N GLN A 44 0.69 4.15 -7.88
CA GLN A 44 0.38 4.57 -6.53
C GLN A 44 -0.12 3.41 -5.67
N VAL A 45 0.31 3.38 -4.41
CA VAL A 45 -0.27 2.56 -3.34
C VAL A 45 -0.94 3.49 -2.34
N ALA A 46 -2.23 3.30 -2.10
CA ALA A 46 -2.98 4.02 -1.07
C ALA A 46 -3.22 3.10 0.13
N VAL A 47 -2.60 3.42 1.26
CA VAL A 47 -2.70 2.67 2.52
C VAL A 47 -3.77 3.30 3.39
N VAL A 48 -4.88 2.59 3.59
CA VAL A 48 -5.97 3.05 4.46
C VAL A 48 -5.78 2.48 5.86
N PHE A 49 -5.76 3.37 6.84
CA PHE A 49 -5.69 3.02 8.26
C PHE A 49 -6.64 3.88 9.09
N ALA A 50 -6.98 3.41 10.29
CA ALA A 50 -7.82 4.11 11.24
C ALA A 50 -7.43 3.70 12.66
N THR A 51 -7.89 4.44 13.65
CA THR A 51 -7.67 4.11 15.07
C THR A 51 -8.61 3.03 15.56
N ARG A 52 -9.78 2.87 14.91
CA ARG A 52 -10.82 1.90 15.28
C ARG A 52 -11.29 1.09 14.06
N PRO A 53 -11.06 -0.25 14.01
CA PRO A 53 -10.21 -1.01 14.94
C PRO A 53 -8.77 -0.51 14.92
N SER A 54 -7.98 -0.87 15.92
CA SER A 54 -6.58 -0.44 16.01
C SER A 54 -5.79 -0.91 14.79
N TYR A 55 -5.00 -0.01 14.22
CA TYR A 55 -4.09 -0.33 13.12
C TYR A 55 -2.79 -0.96 13.64
N ASN A 56 -2.14 -1.72 12.78
CA ASN A 56 -0.80 -2.25 13.05
C ASN A 56 0.25 -1.36 12.37
N PRO A 57 1.09 -0.61 13.10
CA PRO A 57 2.13 0.24 12.51
C PRO A 57 3.10 -0.54 11.62
N TYR A 58 3.44 -1.79 11.97
CA TYR A 58 4.33 -2.63 11.16
C TYR A 58 3.74 -2.95 9.77
N PHE A 59 2.41 -3.07 9.67
CA PHE A 59 1.76 -3.21 8.37
C PHE A 59 2.03 -1.99 7.48
N ILE A 60 1.91 -0.79 8.05
CA ILE A 60 2.12 0.48 7.34
C ILE A 60 3.59 0.61 6.93
N TRP A 61 4.53 0.37 7.84
CA TRP A 61 5.97 0.40 7.55
C TRP A 61 6.37 -0.58 6.45
N LYS A 62 5.86 -1.80 6.51
CA LYS A 62 6.15 -2.81 5.48
C LYS A 62 5.57 -2.42 4.13
N ALA A 63 4.38 -1.82 4.08
CA ALA A 63 3.80 -1.32 2.84
C ALA A 63 4.62 -0.17 2.24
N MET A 64 5.14 0.76 3.07
CA MET A 64 6.05 1.81 2.64
C MET A 64 7.32 1.24 2.01
N LEU A 65 7.98 0.31 2.70
CA LEU A 65 9.21 -0.31 2.21
C LEU A 65 9.00 -1.05 0.89
N ALA A 66 7.88 -1.75 0.74
CA ALA A 66 7.58 -2.46 -0.50
C ALA A 66 7.27 -1.51 -1.67
N ALA A 67 6.58 -0.39 -1.40
CA ALA A 67 6.30 0.63 -2.41
C ALA A 67 7.58 1.33 -2.85
N GLU A 68 8.44 1.73 -1.93
CA GLU A 68 9.75 2.34 -2.20
C GLU A 68 10.64 1.40 -3.02
N ALA A 69 10.74 0.13 -2.63
CA ALA A 69 11.54 -0.86 -3.36
C ALA A 69 11.03 -1.12 -4.79
N ALA A 70 9.76 -0.85 -5.06
CA ALA A 70 9.13 -0.98 -6.38
C ALA A 70 9.05 0.34 -7.15
N ASP A 71 9.60 1.43 -6.61
CA ASP A 71 9.51 2.80 -7.16
C ASP A 71 8.05 3.23 -7.42
N ILE A 72 7.19 2.98 -6.43
CA ILE A 72 5.76 3.30 -6.48
C ILE A 72 5.43 4.35 -5.42
N HIS A 73 4.75 5.43 -5.85
CA HIS A 73 4.31 6.48 -4.93
C HIS A 73 3.38 5.93 -3.84
N ILE A 74 3.56 6.40 -2.59
CA ILE A 74 2.73 5.99 -1.46
C ILE A 74 1.89 7.15 -0.95
N LEU A 75 0.59 6.87 -0.77
CA LEU A 75 -0.40 7.76 -0.18
C LEU A 75 -0.94 7.12 1.09
N MET A 76 -0.83 7.80 2.21
CA MET A 76 -1.41 7.38 3.49
C MET A 76 -2.77 8.04 3.68
N ILE A 77 -3.81 7.24 3.90
CA ILE A 77 -5.17 7.73 4.15
C ILE A 77 -5.57 7.35 5.57
N ARG A 78 -5.49 8.31 6.49
CA ARG A 78 -6.13 8.16 7.80
C ARG A 78 -7.62 8.36 7.64
N ASN A 79 -8.38 7.30 7.81
CA ASN A 79 -9.84 7.35 7.80
C ASN A 79 -10.41 7.41 9.23
N LYS A 80 -11.70 7.74 9.35
CA LYS A 80 -12.43 7.81 10.62
C LYS A 80 -11.91 8.87 11.58
N THR A 81 -11.60 10.06 11.05
CA THR A 81 -11.15 11.21 11.85
C THR A 81 -12.20 11.76 12.81
N ASP A 82 -13.43 11.29 12.68
CA ASP A 82 -14.55 11.56 13.60
C ASP A 82 -14.32 11.03 15.03
N PHE A 83 -13.41 10.06 15.22
CA PHE A 83 -12.97 9.64 16.55
C PHE A 83 -11.92 10.60 17.11
N ILE A 84 -12.39 11.81 17.53
CA ILE A 84 -11.54 12.93 17.97
C ILE A 84 -10.73 12.58 19.21
N GLU A 85 -11.28 11.75 20.08
CA GLU A 85 -10.61 11.28 21.30
C GLU A 85 -9.33 10.48 21.04
N ASP A 86 -9.19 9.88 19.87
CA ASP A 86 -8.01 9.11 19.48
C ASP A 86 -6.87 9.99 18.91
N GLU A 87 -7.15 11.28 18.67
CA GLU A 87 -6.23 12.23 18.06
C GLU A 87 -4.87 12.33 18.78
N PRO A 88 -4.80 12.46 20.11
CA PRO A 88 -3.51 12.55 20.81
C PRO A 88 -2.64 11.31 20.63
N THR A 89 -3.27 10.14 20.47
CA THR A 89 -2.56 8.87 20.34
C THR A 89 -2.01 8.65 18.94
N VAL A 90 -2.75 9.08 17.90
CA VAL A 90 -2.36 8.83 16.50
C VAL A 90 -1.50 9.95 15.91
N ARG A 91 -1.59 11.16 16.43
CA ARG A 91 -0.88 12.34 15.88
C ARG A 91 0.65 12.16 15.84
N PRO A 92 1.32 11.61 16.86
CA PRO A 92 2.76 11.34 16.80
C PRO A 92 3.13 10.44 15.62
N PHE A 93 2.35 9.38 15.38
CA PHE A 93 2.58 8.46 14.26
C PHE A 93 2.39 9.13 12.91
N ILE A 94 1.34 9.97 12.74
CA ILE A 94 1.12 10.74 11.51
C ILE A 94 2.30 11.70 11.24
N ASN A 95 2.78 12.37 12.27
CA ASN A 95 3.93 13.29 12.14
C ASN A 95 5.17 12.51 11.70
N GLN A 96 5.44 11.35 12.28
CA GLN A 96 6.54 10.48 11.87
C GLN A 96 6.42 10.05 10.41
N LEU A 97 5.23 9.68 9.93
CA LEU A 97 5.00 9.34 8.52
C LEU A 97 5.34 10.52 7.60
N LYS A 98 4.92 11.74 7.98
CA LYS A 98 5.21 12.97 7.22
C LYS A 98 6.69 13.33 7.23
N GLU A 99 7.38 13.17 8.34
CA GLU A 99 8.83 13.39 8.47
C GLU A 99 9.62 12.43 7.57
N LEU A 100 9.12 11.22 7.36
CA LEU A 100 9.68 10.24 6.42
C LEU A 100 9.29 10.50 4.95
N GLY A 101 8.60 11.60 4.68
CA GLY A 101 8.22 12.02 3.33
C GLY A 101 6.95 11.39 2.79
N ALA A 102 6.17 10.67 3.61
CA ALA A 102 4.89 10.13 3.17
C ALA A 102 3.84 11.25 3.00
N GLU A 103 3.12 11.21 1.88
CA GLU A 103 1.91 12.02 1.71
C GLU A 103 0.79 11.45 2.58
N VAL A 104 0.31 12.23 3.55
CA VAL A 104 -0.74 11.80 4.50
C VAL A 104 -1.95 12.70 4.38
N VAL A 105 -3.11 12.10 4.10
CA VAL A 105 -4.42 12.76 4.10
C VAL A 105 -5.33 12.16 5.17
N GLU A 106 -6.22 12.98 5.68
CA GLU A 106 -7.08 12.65 6.80
C GLU A 106 -8.53 12.86 6.40
N VAL A 107 -9.37 11.83 6.52
CA VAL A 107 -10.77 11.84 6.05
C VAL A 107 -11.69 11.10 7.03
N SER A 108 -12.99 11.34 6.89
CA SER A 108 -14.02 10.57 7.57
C SER A 108 -15.06 10.10 6.56
N ALA A 109 -14.79 8.96 5.92
CA ALA A 109 -15.57 8.48 4.78
C ALA A 109 -17.05 8.23 5.10
N THR A 110 -17.41 8.01 6.36
CA THR A 110 -18.79 7.78 6.79
C THR A 110 -19.48 9.07 7.25
N MET A 111 -18.78 9.93 7.99
CA MET A 111 -19.36 11.13 8.58
C MET A 111 -19.28 12.35 7.65
N ASP A 112 -18.26 12.39 6.77
CA ASP A 112 -18.09 13.42 5.74
C ASP A 112 -17.75 12.79 4.37
N PRO A 113 -18.74 12.17 3.71
CA PRO A 113 -18.54 11.55 2.40
C PRO A 113 -18.11 12.54 1.32
N GLU A 114 -18.73 13.74 1.29
CA GLU A 114 -18.47 14.76 0.27
C GLU A 114 -17.05 15.34 0.42
N GLY A 115 -16.66 15.71 1.65
CA GLY A 115 -15.29 16.16 1.93
C GLY A 115 -14.25 15.09 1.66
N THR A 116 -14.58 13.83 1.91
CA THR A 116 -13.71 12.68 1.59
C THR A 116 -13.50 12.58 0.08
N VAL A 117 -14.56 12.64 -0.73
CA VAL A 117 -14.44 12.62 -2.21
C VAL A 117 -13.63 13.81 -2.69
N LYS A 118 -13.95 15.02 -2.23
CA LYS A 118 -13.23 16.26 -2.60
C LYS A 118 -11.73 16.18 -2.30
N THR A 119 -11.36 15.54 -1.20
CA THR A 119 -9.95 15.36 -0.79
C THR A 119 -9.26 14.29 -1.63
N LEU A 120 -9.90 13.16 -1.87
CA LEU A 120 -9.27 12.00 -2.50
C LEU A 120 -9.29 12.03 -4.02
N GLU A 121 -10.34 12.57 -4.65
CA GLU A 121 -10.49 12.60 -6.11
C GLU A 121 -9.24 13.15 -6.84
N PRO A 122 -8.68 14.33 -6.49
CA PRO A 122 -7.50 14.86 -7.17
C PRO A 122 -6.25 13.99 -6.98
N LEU A 123 -6.17 13.23 -5.89
CA LEU A 123 -5.04 12.35 -5.58
C LEU A 123 -5.09 11.01 -6.33
N PHE A 124 -6.28 10.62 -6.79
CA PHE A 124 -6.51 9.37 -7.53
C PHE A 124 -6.64 9.57 -9.03
N ARG A 125 -7.04 10.78 -9.48
CA ARG A 125 -7.26 11.09 -10.89
C ARG A 125 -6.01 10.83 -11.75
N GLY A 126 -6.19 10.09 -12.86
CA GLY A 126 -5.12 9.74 -13.79
C GLY A 126 -4.09 8.76 -13.26
N LYS A 127 -4.28 8.23 -12.06
CA LYS A 127 -3.37 7.24 -11.45
C LYS A 127 -3.97 5.84 -11.44
N VAL A 128 -3.10 4.84 -11.48
CA VAL A 128 -3.47 3.45 -11.21
C VAL A 128 -3.08 3.17 -9.76
N THR A 129 -4.08 3.23 -8.88
CA THR A 129 -3.88 3.17 -7.43
C THR A 129 -4.29 1.81 -6.89
N LEU A 130 -3.36 1.13 -6.22
CA LEU A 130 -3.67 -0.05 -5.41
C LEU A 130 -4.13 0.38 -4.02
N LEU A 131 -5.35 0.02 -3.65
CA LEU A 131 -5.92 0.31 -2.34
C LEU A 131 -5.66 -0.85 -1.38
N ILE A 132 -4.88 -0.62 -0.34
CA ILE A 132 -4.53 -1.61 0.68
C ILE A 132 -4.87 -1.12 2.08
N GLY A 133 -4.88 -2.02 3.03
CA GLY A 133 -5.12 -1.74 4.45
C GLY A 133 -5.78 -2.93 5.15
N GLN A 134 -5.70 -2.95 6.45
CA GLN A 134 -6.25 -4.02 7.26
C GLN A 134 -7.79 -4.07 7.20
N SER A 135 -8.38 -5.15 7.71
CA SER A 135 -9.83 -5.29 7.77
C SER A 135 -10.44 -4.20 8.68
N GLY A 136 -11.61 -3.66 8.30
CA GLY A 136 -12.32 -2.66 9.08
C GLY A 136 -11.80 -1.22 8.97
N MET A 137 -10.73 -0.94 8.22
CA MET A 137 -10.16 0.42 8.07
C MET A 137 -11.02 1.35 7.19
N GLY A 138 -12.00 0.81 6.44
CA GLY A 138 -12.91 1.58 5.60
C GLY A 138 -12.52 1.65 4.13
N LYS A 139 -11.67 0.74 3.63
CA LYS A 139 -11.33 0.65 2.20
C LYS A 139 -12.55 0.58 1.29
N SER A 140 -13.48 -0.35 1.57
CA SER A 140 -14.69 -0.52 0.76
C SER A 140 -15.60 0.71 0.81
N THR A 141 -15.65 1.42 1.94
CA THR A 141 -16.39 2.68 2.06
C THR A 141 -15.81 3.74 1.14
N ILE A 142 -14.47 3.95 1.20
CA ILE A 142 -13.76 4.89 0.33
C ILE A 142 -13.93 4.50 -1.15
N LEU A 143 -13.76 3.22 -1.48
CA LEU A 143 -13.94 2.73 -2.85
C LEU A 143 -15.35 3.04 -3.38
N ASN A 144 -16.38 2.77 -2.59
CA ASN A 144 -17.78 3.02 -2.98
C ASN A 144 -18.12 4.52 -3.08
N LEU A 145 -17.39 5.40 -2.40
CA LEU A 145 -17.52 6.85 -2.56
C LEU A 145 -16.91 7.33 -3.87
N LEU A 146 -15.74 6.79 -4.24
CA LEU A 146 -15.02 7.20 -5.44
C LEU A 146 -15.60 6.53 -6.71
N VAL A 147 -15.92 5.25 -6.65
CA VAL A 147 -16.40 4.47 -7.80
C VAL A 147 -17.88 4.17 -7.63
N LYS A 148 -18.73 4.84 -8.44
CA LYS A 148 -20.16 4.54 -8.47
C LYS A 148 -20.37 3.07 -8.85
N ASP A 149 -21.26 2.38 -8.15
CA ASP A 149 -21.62 0.97 -8.36
C ASP A 149 -20.51 -0.07 -8.10
N ALA A 150 -19.41 0.30 -7.42
CA ALA A 150 -18.40 -0.66 -7.04
C ALA A 150 -18.97 -1.84 -6.23
N GLY A 151 -19.91 -1.58 -5.34
CA GLY A 151 -20.59 -2.59 -4.56
C GLY A 151 -21.44 -3.58 -5.38
N GLN A 152 -22.15 -3.11 -6.41
CA GLN A 152 -22.97 -3.93 -7.30
C GLN A 152 -22.10 -4.81 -8.20
N ARG A 153 -21.08 -4.24 -8.84
CA ARG A 153 -20.10 -4.98 -9.64
C ARG A 153 -19.38 -6.06 -8.83
N THR A 154 -19.20 -5.82 -7.54
CA THR A 154 -18.60 -6.77 -6.61
C THR A 154 -19.51 -8.00 -6.42
N GLN A 155 -20.83 -7.81 -6.34
CA GLN A 155 -21.81 -8.90 -6.21
C GLN A 155 -21.98 -9.68 -7.53
N GLU A 156 -22.09 -9.01 -8.66
CA GLU A 156 -22.24 -9.64 -9.97
C GLU A 156 -21.06 -10.56 -10.31
N CYS A 157 -19.83 -10.12 -10.05
CA CYS A 157 -18.63 -10.91 -10.31
C CYS A 157 -18.55 -12.15 -9.38
N SER A 158 -19.02 -12.05 -8.14
CA SER A 158 -19.05 -13.18 -7.21
C SER A 158 -20.11 -14.22 -7.57
N VAL A 159 -21.23 -13.78 -8.14
CA VAL A 159 -22.31 -14.66 -8.65
C VAL A 159 -21.87 -15.36 -9.93
N ALA A 160 -21.26 -14.63 -10.89
CA ALA A 160 -20.78 -15.18 -12.16
C ALA A 160 -19.66 -16.23 -11.99
N LEU A 161 -18.86 -16.13 -10.93
CA LEU A 161 -17.78 -17.08 -10.64
C LEU A 161 -18.20 -18.24 -9.73
N ASN A 162 -19.49 -18.35 -9.36
CA ASN A 162 -20.01 -19.39 -8.43
C ASN A 162 -19.20 -19.49 -7.11
N LEU A 163 -18.53 -18.41 -6.73
CA LEU A 163 -17.79 -18.29 -5.48
C LEU A 163 -18.83 -18.02 -4.39
N GLY A 164 -19.31 -19.09 -3.75
CA GLY A 164 -20.07 -18.95 -2.50
C GLY A 164 -19.34 -18.01 -1.53
N LYS A 165 -20.02 -17.53 -0.50
CA LYS A 165 -19.61 -16.59 0.57
C LYS A 165 -18.15 -16.65 1.08
N GLN A 166 -17.18 -16.93 0.21
CA GLN A 166 -15.75 -16.91 0.55
C GLN A 166 -15.19 -15.50 0.35
N THR A 167 -14.51 -15.03 1.36
CA THR A 167 -13.71 -13.81 1.41
C THR A 167 -13.00 -13.59 0.07
N THR A 168 -13.24 -12.45 -0.57
CA THR A 168 -12.63 -12.05 -1.86
C THR A 168 -11.12 -12.28 -1.82
N THR A 169 -10.64 -13.29 -2.53
CA THR A 169 -9.21 -13.68 -2.54
C THR A 169 -8.43 -13.04 -3.69
N ALA A 170 -9.11 -12.39 -4.63
CA ALA A 170 -8.49 -11.76 -5.81
C ALA A 170 -8.65 -10.23 -5.78
N ALA A 171 -7.61 -9.53 -6.20
CA ALA A 171 -7.67 -8.08 -6.40
C ALA A 171 -8.59 -7.74 -7.60
N ARG A 172 -9.32 -6.63 -7.49
CA ARG A 172 -10.30 -6.19 -8.50
C ARG A 172 -9.93 -4.84 -9.07
N TRP A 173 -10.13 -4.68 -10.38
CA TRP A 173 -9.84 -3.47 -11.12
C TRP A 173 -11.12 -2.66 -11.38
N PHE A 174 -11.07 -1.36 -11.07
CA PHE A 174 -12.13 -0.40 -11.32
C PHE A 174 -11.57 0.79 -12.10
N ASN A 175 -12.08 1.06 -13.29
CA ASN A 175 -11.70 2.28 -14.03
C ASN A 175 -12.18 3.52 -13.27
N TYR A 176 -11.30 4.52 -13.15
CA TYR A 176 -11.58 5.74 -12.40
C TYR A 176 -10.81 6.93 -13.00
N GLU A 177 -11.54 7.96 -13.45
CA GLU A 177 -11.03 9.29 -13.84
C GLU A 177 -9.69 9.28 -14.61
N GLY A 178 -9.64 8.55 -15.73
CA GLY A 178 -8.44 8.44 -16.56
C GLY A 178 -7.35 7.53 -16.01
N GLY A 179 -7.61 6.83 -14.93
CA GLY A 179 -6.77 5.82 -14.30
C GLY A 179 -7.60 4.63 -13.81
N ALA A 180 -7.21 4.05 -12.68
CA ALA A 180 -7.93 2.94 -12.06
C ALA A 180 -7.70 2.86 -10.55
N ILE A 181 -8.65 2.25 -9.86
CA ILE A 181 -8.48 1.80 -8.48
C ILE A 181 -8.46 0.27 -8.48
N VAL A 182 -7.42 -0.28 -7.91
CA VAL A 182 -7.28 -1.73 -7.72
C VAL A 182 -7.60 -2.02 -6.25
N ASP A 183 -8.75 -2.64 -5.99
CA ASP A 183 -9.10 -3.07 -4.64
C ASP A 183 -8.44 -4.39 -4.33
N SER A 184 -7.67 -4.43 -3.27
CA SER A 184 -7.09 -5.67 -2.76
C SER A 184 -7.95 -6.25 -1.64
N PRO A 185 -8.03 -7.59 -1.52
CA PRO A 185 -8.58 -8.19 -0.31
C PRO A 185 -7.87 -7.63 0.92
N GLY A 186 -8.63 -7.35 1.99
CA GLY A 186 -8.02 -6.96 3.26
C GLY A 186 -7.12 -8.09 3.77
N PHE A 187 -5.86 -7.79 4.04
CA PHE A 187 -4.92 -8.74 4.65
C PHE A 187 -4.35 -8.15 5.93
N GLN A 188 -4.09 -9.01 6.89
CA GLN A 188 -3.63 -8.60 8.21
C GLN A 188 -2.12 -8.31 8.22
N GLU A 189 -1.38 -8.96 7.34
CA GLU A 189 0.07 -8.88 7.28
C GLU A 189 0.57 -8.59 5.86
N PHE A 190 1.64 -7.81 5.80
CA PHE A 190 2.37 -7.49 4.59
C PHE A 190 3.82 -7.98 4.77
N GLY A 191 4.14 -9.15 4.20
CA GLY A 191 5.48 -9.71 4.29
C GLY A 191 6.44 -9.11 3.26
N LEU A 192 7.72 -9.04 3.62
CA LEU A 192 8.80 -8.47 2.81
C LEU A 192 9.89 -9.50 2.46
N SER A 193 9.62 -10.80 2.57
CA SER A 193 10.64 -11.85 2.33
C SER A 193 11.21 -11.85 0.91
N HIS A 194 10.59 -11.12 -0.02
CA HIS A 194 11.09 -10.91 -1.38
C HIS A 194 12.11 -9.78 -1.48
N LEU A 195 12.25 -8.94 -0.45
CA LEU A 195 13.22 -7.84 -0.41
C LEU A 195 14.53 -8.31 0.21
N THR A 196 15.63 -7.83 -0.36
CA THR A 196 16.95 -8.01 0.25
C THR A 196 17.12 -7.03 1.42
N LEU A 197 18.10 -7.29 2.29
CA LEU A 197 18.45 -6.36 3.35
C LEU A 197 18.83 -4.97 2.79
N ASN A 198 19.48 -4.92 1.63
CA ASN A 198 19.82 -3.67 0.95
C ASN A 198 18.56 -2.90 0.50
N ASP A 199 17.53 -3.58 -0.02
CA ASP A 199 16.28 -2.94 -0.42
C ASP A 199 15.59 -2.33 0.80
N ILE A 200 15.56 -3.06 1.92
CA ILE A 200 14.98 -2.58 3.17
C ILE A 200 15.74 -1.35 3.68
N MET A 201 17.08 -1.38 3.70
CA MET A 201 17.89 -0.26 4.15
C MET A 201 17.74 0.98 3.26
N ARG A 202 17.63 0.80 1.94
CA ARG A 202 17.37 1.91 0.99
C ARG A 202 16.01 2.55 1.22
N GLY A 203 15.00 1.77 1.57
CA GLY A 203 13.67 2.25 1.88
C GLY A 203 13.54 2.97 3.24
N MET A 204 14.64 3.04 4.02
CA MET A 204 14.69 3.77 5.30
C MET A 204 15.62 4.99 5.15
N PRO A 205 15.08 6.21 4.88
CA PRO A 205 15.91 7.39 4.62
C PRO A 205 16.96 7.65 5.70
N GLU A 206 16.58 7.49 6.96
CA GLU A 206 17.46 7.71 8.11
C GLU A 206 18.65 6.75 8.15
N ILE A 207 18.48 5.52 7.66
CA ILE A 207 19.57 4.54 7.52
C ILE A 207 20.33 4.82 6.23
N ARG A 208 19.63 4.97 5.11
CA ARG A 208 20.20 5.21 3.78
C ARG A 208 21.22 6.35 3.80
N ASP A 209 20.85 7.49 4.39
CA ASP A 209 21.68 8.70 4.42
C ASP A 209 22.91 8.57 5.34
N ARG A 210 23.05 7.44 6.06
CA ARG A 210 24.16 7.16 6.99
C ARG A 210 25.01 5.96 6.59
N VAL A 211 24.50 5.10 5.70
CA VAL A 211 25.20 3.84 5.30
C VAL A 211 26.58 4.14 4.69
N GLU A 212 26.71 5.19 3.91
CA GLU A 212 27.97 5.60 3.27
C GLU A 212 29.07 6.00 4.26
N TYR A 213 28.70 6.42 5.48
CA TYR A 213 29.62 6.79 6.55
C TYR A 213 30.04 5.61 7.42
N CYS A 214 29.54 4.41 7.16
CA CYS A 214 29.99 3.21 7.85
C CYS A 214 31.41 2.83 7.40
N ARG A 215 32.21 2.36 8.36
CA ARG A 215 33.58 1.90 8.07
C ARG A 215 33.64 0.78 7.03
N PHE A 216 32.61 -0.08 6.97
CA PHE A 216 32.57 -1.22 6.08
C PHE A 216 31.40 -1.06 5.08
N THR A 217 31.64 -1.34 3.81
CA THR A 217 30.64 -1.28 2.73
C THR A 217 29.54 -2.33 2.85
N ASN A 218 29.79 -3.42 3.56
CA ASN A 218 28.87 -4.51 3.85
C ASN A 218 28.36 -4.48 5.30
N CYS A 219 28.35 -3.29 5.95
CA CYS A 219 27.87 -3.12 7.31
C CYS A 219 26.41 -3.53 7.43
N ARG A 220 26.10 -4.39 8.40
CA ARG A 220 24.74 -4.86 8.70
C ARG A 220 24.09 -4.06 9.83
N HIS A 221 24.82 -3.07 10.38
CA HIS A 221 24.39 -2.16 11.44
C HIS A 221 24.03 -2.85 12.78
N LEU A 222 24.57 -4.06 13.00
CA LEU A 222 24.32 -4.83 14.23
C LEU A 222 25.43 -4.60 15.27
N ASN A 223 26.65 -5.09 14.98
CA ASN A 223 27.77 -5.07 15.92
C ASN A 223 29.08 -4.59 15.32
N GLU A 224 29.07 -4.12 14.06
CA GLU A 224 30.27 -3.72 13.36
C GLU A 224 30.88 -2.46 13.97
N PRO A 225 32.21 -2.46 14.22
CA PRO A 225 32.91 -1.29 14.75
C PRO A 225 32.93 -0.18 13.69
N GLY A 226 32.66 1.06 14.11
CA GLY A 226 32.61 2.21 13.20
C GLY A 226 31.34 2.24 12.34
N CYS A 227 30.24 1.65 12.83
CA CYS A 227 28.92 1.75 12.21
C CYS A 227 28.31 3.14 12.48
N ALA A 228 28.05 3.92 11.41
CA ALA A 228 27.49 5.25 11.53
C ALA A 228 26.02 5.23 11.99
N VAL A 229 25.25 4.23 11.56
CA VAL A 229 23.86 4.05 11.99
C VAL A 229 23.80 3.79 13.50
N LYS A 230 24.60 2.84 14.01
CA LYS A 230 24.67 2.56 15.44
C LYS A 230 25.12 3.77 16.26
N THR A 231 26.13 4.49 15.77
CA THR A 231 26.58 5.73 16.39
C THR A 231 25.46 6.79 16.47
N ALA A 232 24.61 6.86 15.44
CA ALA A 232 23.49 7.79 15.43
C ALA A 232 22.39 7.38 16.45
N VAL A 233 22.14 6.09 16.61
CA VAL A 233 21.24 5.56 17.66
C VAL A 233 21.80 5.88 19.06
N ASP A 234 23.06 5.57 19.29
CA ASP A 234 23.72 5.80 20.59
C ASP A 234 23.74 7.29 20.99
N LYS A 235 23.80 8.19 20.00
CA LYS A 235 23.74 9.66 20.19
C LYS A 235 22.31 10.20 20.26
N GLY A 236 21.28 9.38 20.09
CA GLY A 236 19.88 9.79 20.07
C GLY A 236 19.48 10.61 18.83
N SER A 237 20.31 10.64 17.80
CA SER A 237 20.01 11.33 16.52
C SER A 237 19.25 10.43 15.53
N LEU A 238 19.04 9.18 15.89
CA LEU A 238 18.18 8.22 15.22
C LEU A 238 17.36 7.52 16.31
N GLN A 239 16.04 7.66 16.25
CA GLN A 239 15.14 6.97 17.18
C GLN A 239 14.82 5.57 16.67
N MET A 240 15.07 4.55 17.48
CA MET A 240 14.54 3.22 17.19
C MET A 240 13.02 3.22 17.45
N PRO A 241 12.21 2.66 16.56
CA PRO A 241 10.79 2.45 16.83
C PRO A 241 10.67 1.54 18.06
N THR A 242 9.96 2.02 19.07
CA THR A 242 9.61 1.28 20.29
C THR A 242 8.48 0.30 20.03
#